data_93962fb107ec23030241ae3f9985469f
#
_entry.id   93962fb107ec23030241ae3f9985469f
#
_cell.length_a   1.000
_cell.length_b   1.000
_cell.length_c   1.000
_cell.angle_alpha   90.00
_cell.angle_beta   90.00
_cell.angle_gamma   90.00
#
_symmetry.space_group_name_H-M   'P 1'
#
loop_
_entity.id
_entity.type
_entity.pdbx_description
1 polymer ?
#
loop_
_entity_poly.entity_id
_entity_poly.type
_entity_poly.pdbx_seq_one_letter_code
_entity_poly.pdbx_strand_id
1 'polypeptide(L)'
;MRSISIIAVTLLSTALFASEVALAQAPLPRPKMQAAPATTVTVDGSEAMFTTMCALLASGFEADVSAANWSPMRAQLRDRLQHQQGPAVDILRNYYKQHELADVGQMLSRYIWFGLVSGPAPKFEPTLRRDELPPEVIALEGFQEILSNYYKEQKIGELWQQVQPVYNHEIEQMHDSVAQVVFVATGYLREIIDPTSQRSFTIIVEPLVGRITNVRNFGDHYTLVVSGSGQLPLDTVRHAFLHFLIDQLPLQYSHVIAVKLPLFLAAATAPRLAPDLKDDFSSYFAECTVRAVELKLKRMSPGERESTMEIDDADGYVLTRPLFAALAKFEQSEPGMKLYFPDLVRSVDLATEQKRVATIKFSPRSGSASDTEAEILARHKTPAPITIPNDAEAIAALTEGERRIAEKNPRAAEASFQKVLVKYPDQPRAWYGLGVVAMMEQDGPRAKEVFGRLTSGEHAATQDPLVLAWSHVHLGTLYDIEGKPDRAKAEYQAALAVNGAPEKAKQAANKGLISVGASKNSERP
;
A
#
# COMPACT_ATOMS: atom_id res chain seq x y z
N MET A 1 -45.84 -46.38 36.85
CA MET A 1 -45.81 -46.93 38.22
C MET A 1 -44.76 -46.22 39.01
N ARG A 2 -45.22 -45.45 40.02
CA ARG A 2 -44.62 -45.23 41.37
C ARG A 2 -43.23 -44.62 41.42
N SER A 3 -42.86 -43.63 42.19
CA SER A 3 -43.48 -42.74 43.22
C SER A 3 -42.39 -41.83 43.71
N ILE A 4 -42.61 -40.56 43.74
CA ILE A 4 -42.58 -39.57 44.85
C ILE A 4 -41.72 -39.97 46.07
N SER A 5 -40.77 -39.09 46.46
CA SER A 5 -40.74 -38.53 47.82
C SER A 5 -39.81 -37.33 47.96
N ILE A 6 -40.43 -36.27 48.46
CA ILE A 6 -39.88 -35.02 49.01
C ILE A 6 -39.46 -35.27 50.46
N ILE A 7 -38.32 -34.77 50.93
CA ILE A 7 -38.10 -34.41 52.33
C ILE A 7 -37.26 -33.11 52.41
N ALA A 8 -37.88 -32.10 52.99
CA ALA A 8 -37.25 -30.88 53.47
C ALA A 8 -37.02 -31.03 55.00
N VAL A 9 -35.90 -30.56 55.51
CA VAL A 9 -35.74 -30.21 56.93
C VAL A 9 -34.68 -29.12 57.12
N THR A 10 -35.12 -27.92 57.40
CA THR A 10 -34.82 -26.90 58.42
C THR A 10 -33.41 -26.76 59.06
N LEU A 11 -32.91 -25.55 58.94
CA LEU A 11 -32.25 -24.64 59.87
C LEU A 11 -31.64 -25.16 61.18
N LEU A 12 -30.35 -24.86 61.39
CA LEU A 12 -29.91 -24.32 62.70
C LEU A 12 -28.68 -23.41 62.54
N SER A 13 -28.80 -22.19 63.03
CA SER A 13 -27.81 -21.14 63.15
C SER A 13 -26.86 -21.39 64.34
N THR A 14 -25.55 -21.26 64.15
CA THR A 14 -24.61 -20.88 65.21
C THR A 14 -23.53 -19.97 64.65
N ALA A 15 -23.52 -18.75 65.16
CA ALA A 15 -22.45 -17.75 64.97
C ALA A 15 -21.22 -18.14 65.80
N LEU A 16 -20.06 -18.11 65.18
CA LEU A 16 -18.77 -18.06 65.89
C LEU A 16 -17.86 -17.09 65.18
N PHE A 17 -17.50 -16.04 65.90
CA PHE A 17 -16.46 -15.06 65.54
C PHE A 17 -15.13 -15.76 65.38
N ALA A 18 -14.46 -15.54 64.25
CA ALA A 18 -13.03 -15.82 64.08
C ALA A 18 -12.40 -14.76 63.19
N SER A 19 -11.40 -14.16 63.72
CA SER A 19 -10.52 -13.09 63.27
C SER A 19 -10.15 -13.12 61.78
N GLU A 20 -10.35 -12.01 61.11
CA GLU A 20 -9.77 -11.72 59.79
C GLU A 20 -8.24 -11.60 59.90
N VAL A 21 -7.54 -12.61 59.37
CA VAL A 21 -6.15 -12.46 58.94
C VAL A 21 -6.22 -12.13 57.44
N ALA A 22 -6.04 -10.86 57.14
CA ALA A 22 -5.88 -10.40 55.75
C ALA A 22 -4.59 -10.99 55.15
N LEU A 23 -4.71 -12.13 54.47
CA LEU A 23 -3.72 -12.61 53.53
C LEU A 23 -3.81 -11.73 52.29
N ALA A 24 -2.85 -10.83 52.15
CA ALA A 24 -2.61 -10.10 50.92
C ALA A 24 -2.41 -11.15 49.82
N GLN A 25 -3.43 -11.41 49.02
CA GLN A 25 -3.30 -12.20 47.79
C GLN A 25 -2.41 -11.41 46.84
N ALA A 26 -1.23 -11.98 46.53
CA ALA A 26 -0.40 -11.50 45.44
C ALA A 26 -1.24 -11.44 44.16
N PRO A 27 -1.13 -10.37 43.36
CA PRO A 27 -1.87 -10.28 42.12
C PRO A 27 -1.54 -11.52 41.27
N LEU A 28 -2.58 -12.25 40.85
CA LEU A 28 -2.48 -13.36 39.90
C LEU A 28 -1.67 -12.87 38.71
N PRO A 29 -0.70 -13.67 38.21
CA PRO A 29 0.02 -13.32 37.00
C PRO A 29 -1.05 -13.15 35.90
N ARG A 30 -1.06 -11.97 35.29
CA ARG A 30 -1.92 -11.73 34.11
C ARG A 30 -1.62 -12.85 33.11
N PRO A 31 -2.65 -13.52 32.56
CA PRO A 31 -2.43 -14.50 31.51
C PRO A 31 -1.62 -13.77 30.44
N LYS A 32 -0.48 -14.35 30.06
CA LYS A 32 0.22 -13.90 28.86
C LYS A 32 -0.83 -13.94 27.76
N MET A 33 -1.27 -12.77 27.29
CA MET A 33 -2.09 -12.68 26.11
C MET A 33 -1.29 -13.44 25.04
N GLN A 34 -1.76 -14.63 24.67
CA GLN A 34 -1.40 -15.20 23.41
C GLN A 34 -1.67 -14.11 22.39
N ALA A 35 -0.65 -13.77 21.60
CA ALA A 35 -0.82 -12.82 20.52
C ALA A 35 -2.11 -13.20 19.80
N ALA A 36 -3.10 -12.32 19.86
CA ALA A 36 -4.31 -12.50 19.08
C ALA A 36 -3.87 -12.78 17.64
N PRO A 37 -4.50 -13.70 16.91
CA PRO A 37 -4.16 -13.91 15.50
C PRO A 37 -4.13 -12.52 14.86
N ALA A 38 -3.05 -12.21 14.15
CA ALA A 38 -2.80 -10.88 13.62
C ALA A 38 -4.04 -10.45 12.82
N THR A 39 -4.85 -9.60 13.42
CA THR A 39 -6.02 -9.05 12.75
C THR A 39 -5.48 -8.16 11.64
N THR A 40 -5.87 -8.44 10.42
CA THR A 40 -5.42 -7.73 9.23
C THR A 40 -5.72 -6.22 9.30
N VAL A 41 -6.65 -5.82 10.17
CA VAL A 41 -7.01 -4.42 10.43
C VAL A 41 -6.86 -4.11 11.92
N THR A 42 -6.04 -3.11 12.26
CA THR A 42 -5.78 -2.69 13.65
C THR A 42 -5.93 -1.19 13.81
N VAL A 43 -6.34 -0.77 15.01
CA VAL A 43 -6.30 0.63 15.45
C VAL A 43 -5.46 0.67 16.71
N ASP A 44 -4.38 1.44 16.74
CA ASP A 44 -3.42 1.42 17.83
C ASP A 44 -2.76 2.78 18.05
N GLY A 45 -2.10 2.97 19.20
CA GLY A 45 -1.19 4.06 19.49
C GLY A 45 0.26 3.56 19.49
N SER A 46 1.19 4.43 19.14
CA SER A 46 2.61 4.07 19.06
C SER A 46 3.46 4.98 19.95
N GLU A 47 4.14 4.39 20.96
CA GLU A 47 5.09 5.12 21.80
C GLU A 47 6.25 5.71 20.98
N ALA A 48 6.70 5.01 19.94
CA ALA A 48 7.74 5.50 19.06
C ALA A 48 7.26 6.71 18.25
N MET A 49 6.04 6.66 17.72
CA MET A 49 5.43 7.79 17.03
C MET A 49 5.21 8.97 17.98
N PHE A 50 4.62 8.74 19.16
CA PHE A 50 4.45 9.75 20.19
C PHE A 50 5.77 10.43 20.54
N THR A 51 6.83 9.65 20.80
CA THR A 51 8.16 10.18 21.12
C THR A 51 8.71 11.04 19.98
N THR A 52 8.55 10.57 18.75
CA THR A 52 8.99 11.31 17.54
C THR A 52 8.24 12.63 17.41
N MET A 53 6.93 12.64 17.65
CA MET A 53 6.13 13.87 17.61
C MET A 53 6.46 14.80 18.78
N CYS A 54 6.72 14.29 19.98
CA CYS A 54 7.23 15.09 21.10
C CYS A 54 8.57 15.76 20.75
N ALA A 55 9.51 15.03 20.18
CA ALA A 55 10.80 15.55 19.76
C ALA A 55 10.63 16.65 18.69
N LEU A 56 9.75 16.44 17.72
CA LEU A 56 9.48 17.42 16.66
C LEU A 56 8.90 18.72 17.25
N LEU A 57 7.94 18.63 18.16
CA LEU A 57 7.37 19.80 18.85
C LEU A 57 8.39 20.51 19.75
N ALA A 58 9.23 19.76 20.49
CA ALA A 58 10.31 20.32 21.32
C ALA A 58 11.39 21.03 20.49
N SER A 59 11.53 20.66 19.21
CA SER A 59 12.43 21.32 18.26
C SER A 59 11.92 22.67 17.76
N GLY A 60 10.66 23.03 18.06
CA GLY A 60 10.03 24.25 17.57
C GLY A 60 9.24 24.07 16.27
N PHE A 61 8.94 22.84 15.86
CA PHE A 61 8.10 22.60 14.71
C PHE A 61 6.66 23.09 14.96
N GLU A 62 6.19 23.93 14.07
CA GLU A 62 4.83 24.47 14.10
C GLU A 62 4.12 24.18 12.77
N ALA A 63 3.48 23.02 12.67
CA ALA A 63 2.54 22.76 11.60
C ALA A 63 1.13 23.12 12.06
N ASP A 64 0.43 23.88 11.25
CA ASP A 64 -0.97 24.24 11.39
C ASP A 64 -1.32 24.97 12.72
N VAL A 65 -1.16 26.28 12.68
CA VAL A 65 -1.45 27.21 13.79
C VAL A 65 -2.95 27.52 13.92
N SER A 66 -3.82 27.01 13.04
CA SER A 66 -5.26 27.26 13.11
C SER A 66 -5.89 26.46 14.25
N ALA A 67 -5.84 27.03 15.43
CA ALA A 67 -6.13 26.45 16.73
C ALA A 67 -7.54 25.89 16.96
N ALA A 68 -8.46 26.00 16.02
CA ALA A 68 -9.88 25.74 16.28
C ALA A 68 -10.26 24.27 16.53
N ASN A 69 -9.37 23.29 16.23
CA ASN A 69 -9.70 21.85 16.35
C ASN A 69 -8.54 21.00 16.86
N TRP A 70 -7.74 21.51 17.75
CA TRP A 70 -6.68 20.74 18.38
C TRP A 70 -7.21 19.92 19.55
N SER A 71 -6.68 18.70 19.71
CA SER A 71 -6.84 17.96 20.95
C SER A 71 -6.41 18.83 22.12
N PRO A 72 -7.22 18.92 23.20
CA PRO A 72 -6.80 19.60 24.42
C PRO A 72 -5.45 19.09 24.94
N MET A 73 -5.18 17.80 24.78
CA MET A 73 -3.91 17.17 25.11
C MET A 73 -2.75 17.78 24.28
N ARG A 74 -2.94 17.97 22.98
CA ARG A 74 -1.89 18.57 22.13
C ARG A 74 -1.54 19.98 22.58
N ALA A 75 -2.52 20.80 22.90
CA ALA A 75 -2.28 22.16 23.35
C ALA A 75 -1.46 22.19 24.66
N GLN A 76 -1.82 21.34 25.63
CA GLN A 76 -1.11 21.22 26.90
C GLN A 76 0.32 20.68 26.71
N LEU A 77 0.49 19.64 25.91
CA LEU A 77 1.80 19.05 25.65
C LEU A 77 2.70 19.99 24.86
N ARG A 78 2.16 20.71 23.88
CA ARG A 78 2.93 21.67 23.07
C ARG A 78 3.62 22.71 23.96
N ASP A 79 2.87 23.36 24.84
CA ASP A 79 3.43 24.35 25.74
C ASP A 79 4.55 23.75 26.60
N ARG A 80 4.31 22.60 27.20
CA ARG A 80 5.32 21.88 28.01
C ARG A 80 6.56 21.51 27.21
N LEU A 81 6.39 20.97 25.98
CA LEU A 81 7.49 20.47 25.15
C LEU A 81 8.36 21.62 24.60
N GLN A 82 7.76 22.74 24.21
CA GLN A 82 8.48 23.91 23.70
C GLN A 82 9.37 24.56 24.77
N HIS A 83 9.00 24.45 26.06
CA HIS A 83 9.77 24.98 27.18
C HIS A 83 10.78 23.99 27.77
N GLN A 84 10.90 22.78 27.22
CA GLN A 84 11.94 21.84 27.63
C GLN A 84 13.35 22.39 27.41
N GLN A 85 14.26 22.06 28.32
CA GLN A 85 15.67 22.44 28.29
C GLN A 85 16.55 21.25 28.59
N GLY A 86 17.80 21.32 28.20
CA GLY A 86 18.81 20.32 28.48
C GLY A 86 19.64 19.96 27.25
N PRO A 87 20.79 19.30 27.46
CA PRO A 87 21.72 18.96 26.37
C PRO A 87 21.09 18.17 25.22
N ALA A 88 20.19 17.21 25.53
CA ALA A 88 19.52 16.43 24.50
C ALA A 88 18.54 17.29 23.68
N VAL A 89 17.87 18.26 24.32
CA VAL A 89 16.95 19.19 23.63
C VAL A 89 17.75 20.14 22.72
N ASP A 90 18.91 20.61 23.17
CA ASP A 90 19.75 21.52 22.37
C ASP A 90 20.31 20.80 21.13
N ILE A 91 20.76 19.54 21.28
CA ILE A 91 21.19 18.70 20.17
C ILE A 91 20.02 18.47 19.21
N LEU A 92 18.85 18.16 19.72
CA LEU A 92 17.64 17.93 18.93
C LEU A 92 17.26 19.17 18.10
N ARG A 93 17.25 20.37 18.72
CA ARG A 93 16.96 21.63 18.02
C ARG A 93 17.97 21.96 16.93
N ASN A 94 19.26 21.70 17.19
CA ASN A 94 20.31 21.90 16.19
C ASN A 94 20.14 20.92 15.02
N TYR A 95 19.85 19.66 15.32
CA TYR A 95 19.59 18.63 14.29
C TYR A 95 18.38 19.01 13.43
N TYR A 96 17.29 19.44 14.04
CA TYR A 96 16.09 19.88 13.35
C TYR A 96 16.40 21.01 12.35
N LYS A 97 17.11 22.05 12.79
CA LYS A 97 17.51 23.18 11.93
C LYS A 97 18.36 22.76 10.73
N GLN A 98 19.23 21.76 10.90
CA GLN A 98 20.08 21.25 9.82
C GLN A 98 19.30 20.43 8.78
N HIS A 99 18.15 19.86 9.17
CA HIS A 99 17.31 19.00 8.33
C HIS A 99 15.97 19.64 7.98
N GLU A 100 15.83 20.94 8.23
CA GLU A 100 14.60 21.69 7.96
C GLU A 100 14.29 21.70 6.46
N LEU A 101 13.02 21.51 6.12
CA LEU A 101 12.49 21.63 4.77
C LEU A 101 11.56 22.84 4.68
N ALA A 102 11.57 23.50 3.52
CA ALA A 102 10.69 24.63 3.25
C ALA A 102 9.20 24.21 3.24
N ASP A 103 8.90 22.96 2.86
CA ASP A 103 7.56 22.41 2.87
C ASP A 103 7.28 21.73 4.22
N VAL A 104 6.37 22.33 4.99
CA VAL A 104 5.96 21.87 6.32
C VAL A 104 5.32 20.48 6.29
N GLY A 105 4.57 20.18 5.23
CA GLY A 105 3.94 18.87 5.06
C GLY A 105 4.96 17.76 4.81
N GLN A 106 5.96 18.03 3.96
CA GLN A 106 7.06 17.10 3.73
C GLN A 106 7.91 16.91 4.98
N MET A 107 8.12 18.00 5.75
CA MET A 107 8.85 17.94 7.01
C MET A 107 8.15 17.01 8.00
N LEU A 108 6.85 17.20 8.24
CA LEU A 108 6.06 16.34 9.13
C LEU A 108 6.03 14.90 8.62
N SER A 109 5.82 14.72 7.33
CA SER A 109 5.79 13.41 6.67
C SER A 109 7.06 12.60 6.93
N ARG A 110 8.25 13.24 6.83
CA ARG A 110 9.55 12.61 7.09
C ARG A 110 9.64 12.04 8.51
N TYR A 111 9.21 12.79 9.52
CA TYR A 111 9.23 12.32 10.91
C TYR A 111 8.14 11.29 11.20
N ILE A 112 6.98 11.38 10.54
CA ILE A 112 5.98 10.30 10.59
C ILE A 112 6.57 8.99 10.05
N TRP A 113 7.25 9.04 8.89
CA TRP A 113 7.92 7.87 8.34
C TRP A 113 8.93 7.27 9.34
N PHE A 114 9.72 8.13 9.96
CA PHE A 114 10.68 7.68 10.97
C PHE A 114 9.98 7.01 12.15
N GLY A 115 8.93 7.61 12.70
CA GLY A 115 8.16 7.03 13.81
C GLY A 115 7.52 5.68 13.47
N LEU A 116 7.04 5.50 12.22
CA LEU A 116 6.43 4.26 11.75
C LEU A 116 7.43 3.09 11.63
N VAL A 117 8.66 3.37 11.21
CA VAL A 117 9.69 2.33 11.07
C VAL A 117 10.53 2.15 12.33
N SER A 118 10.33 2.95 13.36
CA SER A 118 11.06 2.85 14.63
C SER A 118 10.54 1.69 15.47
N GLY A 119 11.45 0.90 15.97
CA GLY A 119 11.19 -0.14 16.97
C GLY A 119 10.91 0.43 18.36
N PRO A 120 10.78 -0.42 19.37
CA PRO A 120 10.36 -0.02 20.72
C PRO A 120 11.36 0.91 21.41
N ALA A 121 10.81 1.78 22.28
CA ALA A 121 11.59 2.59 23.20
C ALA A 121 12.46 1.71 24.13
N PRO A 122 13.58 2.18 24.64
CA PRO A 122 14.19 3.50 24.41
C PRO A 122 15.17 3.53 23.23
N LYS A 123 15.32 2.45 22.49
CA LYS A 123 16.35 2.32 21.43
C LYS A 123 15.90 2.87 20.09
N PHE A 124 14.64 2.72 19.73
CA PHE A 124 14.07 3.13 18.44
C PHE A 124 14.84 2.60 17.22
N GLU A 125 15.45 1.40 17.35
CA GLU A 125 16.14 0.75 16.24
C GLU A 125 15.16 0.52 15.09
N PRO A 126 15.54 0.79 13.83
CA PRO A 126 14.63 0.56 12.70
C PRO A 126 14.15 -0.88 12.63
N THR A 127 12.86 -1.08 12.37
CA THR A 127 12.25 -2.40 12.17
C THR A 127 12.49 -2.97 10.77
N LEU A 128 12.90 -2.13 9.84
CA LEU A 128 13.25 -2.47 8.47
C LEU A 128 14.77 -2.47 8.29
N ARG A 129 15.25 -3.24 7.33
CA ARG A 129 16.66 -3.20 6.95
C ARG A 129 16.99 -1.88 6.26
N ARG A 130 18.25 -1.47 6.26
CA ARG A 130 18.70 -0.17 5.70
C ARG A 130 18.32 -0.01 4.22
N ASP A 131 18.36 -1.09 3.45
CA ASP A 131 18.00 -1.12 2.02
C ASP A 131 16.48 -1.08 1.76
N GLU A 132 15.68 -1.29 2.81
CA GLU A 132 14.21 -1.22 2.80
C GLU A 132 13.68 0.11 3.37
N LEU A 133 14.56 0.92 3.99
CA LEU A 133 14.15 2.19 4.58
C LEU A 133 13.76 3.22 3.50
N PRO A 134 12.67 3.95 3.72
CA PRO A 134 12.31 5.07 2.83
C PRO A 134 13.42 6.12 2.76
N PRO A 135 13.60 6.78 1.60
CA PRO A 135 14.58 7.86 1.44
C PRO A 135 14.44 8.97 2.49
N GLU A 136 13.21 9.25 2.91
CA GLU A 136 12.88 10.24 3.94
C GLU A 136 13.48 9.88 5.30
N VAL A 137 13.49 8.59 5.64
CA VAL A 137 14.10 8.08 6.88
C VAL A 137 15.61 8.05 6.77
N ILE A 138 16.15 7.63 5.62
CA ILE A 138 17.60 7.65 5.37
C ILE A 138 18.14 9.08 5.51
N ALA A 139 17.38 10.10 5.08
CA ALA A 139 17.74 11.50 5.24
C ALA A 139 17.78 11.97 6.70
N LEU A 140 17.27 11.20 7.65
CA LEU A 140 17.34 11.45 9.10
C LEU A 140 18.43 10.61 9.78
N GLU A 141 19.53 10.30 9.10
CA GLU A 141 20.65 9.56 9.68
C GLU A 141 21.14 10.22 10.98
N GLY A 142 21.32 9.41 12.03
CA GLY A 142 21.70 9.88 13.37
C GLY A 142 20.54 10.32 14.27
N PHE A 143 19.33 10.52 13.73
CA PHE A 143 18.19 10.95 14.54
C PHE A 143 17.77 9.91 15.58
N GLN A 144 17.95 8.63 15.31
CA GLN A 144 17.63 7.55 16.25
C GLN A 144 18.36 7.71 17.61
N GLU A 145 19.65 8.01 17.59
CA GLU A 145 20.44 8.21 18.81
C GLU A 145 20.01 9.47 19.56
N ILE A 146 19.74 10.53 18.81
CA ILE A 146 19.24 11.80 19.35
C ILE A 146 17.90 11.57 20.05
N LEU A 147 16.98 10.85 19.40
CA LEU A 147 15.67 10.51 19.95
C LEU A 147 15.78 9.65 21.21
N SER A 148 16.68 8.66 21.21
CA SER A 148 16.94 7.82 22.39
C SER A 148 17.45 8.62 23.58
N ASN A 149 18.35 9.59 23.35
CA ASN A 149 18.88 10.45 24.40
C ASN A 149 17.82 11.43 24.92
N TYR A 150 17.04 12.03 24.01
CA TYR A 150 15.91 12.88 24.32
C TYR A 150 14.86 12.14 25.17
N TYR A 151 14.49 10.92 24.77
CA TYR A 151 13.55 10.07 25.50
C TYR A 151 13.96 9.86 26.94
N LYS A 152 15.25 9.56 27.19
CA LYS A 152 15.79 9.28 28.53
C LYS A 152 15.88 10.56 29.37
N GLU A 153 16.46 11.63 28.81
CA GLU A 153 16.69 12.88 29.54
C GLU A 153 15.37 13.55 29.93
N GLN A 154 14.43 13.61 28.99
CA GLN A 154 13.14 14.27 29.20
C GLN A 154 12.06 13.36 29.78
N LYS A 155 12.41 12.10 30.10
CA LYS A 155 11.50 11.10 30.69
C LYS A 155 10.21 10.91 29.89
N ILE A 156 10.34 10.81 28.57
CA ILE A 156 9.17 10.73 27.67
C ILE A 156 8.35 9.46 27.93
N GLY A 157 8.97 8.36 28.39
CA GLY A 157 8.23 7.16 28.79
C GLY A 157 7.25 7.38 29.94
N GLU A 158 7.63 8.22 30.94
CA GLU A 158 6.70 8.61 32.02
C GLU A 158 5.56 9.47 31.46
N LEU A 159 5.87 10.35 30.52
CA LEU A 159 4.86 11.17 29.84
C LEU A 159 3.91 10.31 29.00
N TRP A 160 4.44 9.32 28.27
CA TRP A 160 3.63 8.35 27.51
C TRP A 160 2.62 7.62 28.42
N GLN A 161 3.07 7.11 29.55
CA GLN A 161 2.17 6.46 30.52
C GLN A 161 1.06 7.40 31.02
N GLN A 162 1.34 8.69 31.19
CA GLN A 162 0.35 9.68 31.61
C GLN A 162 -0.72 9.95 30.56
N VAL A 163 -0.34 9.96 29.26
CA VAL A 163 -1.27 10.25 28.15
C VAL A 163 -1.92 9.00 27.55
N GLN A 164 -1.41 7.82 27.83
CA GLN A 164 -1.93 6.56 27.29
C GLN A 164 -3.44 6.35 27.50
N PRO A 165 -4.05 6.74 28.64
CA PRO A 165 -5.50 6.68 28.80
C PRO A 165 -6.27 7.51 27.76
N VAL A 166 -5.72 8.64 27.32
CA VAL A 166 -6.34 9.47 26.28
C VAL A 166 -6.28 8.76 24.94
N TYR A 167 -5.12 8.16 24.59
CA TYR A 167 -5.00 7.34 23.38
C TYR A 167 -5.98 6.17 23.37
N ASN A 168 -6.07 5.43 24.47
CA ASN A 168 -7.00 4.31 24.59
C ASN A 168 -8.45 4.74 24.38
N HIS A 169 -8.83 5.88 24.95
CA HIS A 169 -10.17 6.44 24.78
C HIS A 169 -10.46 6.82 23.32
N GLU A 170 -9.53 7.49 22.63
CA GLU A 170 -9.66 7.83 21.21
C GLU A 170 -9.75 6.57 20.33
N ILE A 171 -8.93 5.56 20.62
CA ILE A 171 -8.95 4.27 19.92
C ILE A 171 -10.30 3.57 20.09
N GLU A 172 -10.83 3.51 21.34
CA GLU A 172 -12.14 2.91 21.62
C GLU A 172 -13.26 3.61 20.86
N GLN A 173 -13.25 4.95 20.81
CA GLN A 173 -14.24 5.71 20.05
C GLN A 173 -14.18 5.44 18.53
N MET A 174 -13.01 5.11 18.01
CA MET A 174 -12.82 4.80 16.59
C MET A 174 -13.27 3.40 16.21
N HIS A 175 -13.20 2.45 17.12
CA HIS A 175 -13.31 1.03 16.84
C HIS A 175 -14.57 0.66 16.03
N ASP A 176 -15.74 1.05 16.51
CA ASP A 176 -17.01 0.68 15.86
C ASP A 176 -17.16 1.32 14.48
N SER A 177 -16.72 2.56 14.36
CA SER A 177 -16.79 3.30 13.10
C SER A 177 -15.82 2.72 12.04
N VAL A 178 -14.61 2.33 12.46
CA VAL A 178 -13.65 1.65 11.59
C VAL A 178 -14.17 0.27 11.20
N ALA A 179 -14.69 -0.50 12.15
CA ALA A 179 -15.30 -1.79 11.88
C ALA A 179 -16.45 -1.70 10.85
N GLN A 180 -17.27 -0.65 10.94
CA GLN A 180 -18.33 -0.37 9.97
C GLN A 180 -17.77 -0.05 8.57
N VAL A 181 -16.70 0.75 8.47
CA VAL A 181 -16.04 1.04 7.19
C VAL A 181 -15.50 -0.24 6.56
N VAL A 182 -14.81 -1.07 7.34
CA VAL A 182 -14.27 -2.36 6.90
C VAL A 182 -15.40 -3.27 6.42
N PHE A 183 -16.45 -3.44 7.22
CA PHE A 183 -17.59 -4.30 6.88
C PHE A 183 -18.29 -3.86 5.58
N VAL A 184 -18.53 -2.57 5.41
CA VAL A 184 -19.22 -2.03 4.22
C VAL A 184 -18.34 -2.18 2.98
N ALA A 185 -17.03 -1.87 3.06
CA ALA A 185 -16.13 -1.95 1.92
C ALA A 185 -15.88 -3.40 1.49
N THR A 186 -15.59 -4.31 2.43
CA THR A 186 -15.38 -5.73 2.13
C THR A 186 -16.66 -6.39 1.61
N GLY A 187 -17.80 -6.06 2.21
CA GLY A 187 -19.11 -6.56 1.77
C GLY A 187 -19.46 -6.11 0.35
N TYR A 188 -19.23 -4.85 0.02
CA TYR A 188 -19.48 -4.33 -1.34
C TYR A 188 -18.57 -4.99 -2.38
N LEU A 189 -17.27 -5.06 -2.10
CA LEU A 189 -16.29 -5.66 -3.01
C LEU A 189 -16.34 -7.19 -3.00
N ARG A 190 -17.06 -7.80 -2.07
CA ARG A 190 -17.13 -9.26 -1.83
C ARG A 190 -15.73 -9.86 -1.63
N GLU A 191 -14.90 -9.13 -0.88
CA GLU A 191 -13.53 -9.54 -0.54
C GLU A 191 -13.50 -10.10 0.89
N ILE A 192 -12.81 -11.21 1.03
CA ILE A 192 -12.52 -11.81 2.34
C ILE A 192 -11.12 -11.36 2.74
N ILE A 193 -11.02 -10.71 3.90
CA ILE A 193 -9.72 -10.42 4.51
C ILE A 193 -9.18 -11.75 5.07
N ASP A 194 -8.13 -12.27 4.45
CA ASP A 194 -7.47 -13.49 4.90
C ASP A 194 -6.59 -13.18 6.12
N PRO A 195 -6.93 -13.70 7.31
CA PRO A 195 -6.15 -13.45 8.53
C PRO A 195 -4.75 -14.10 8.49
N THR A 196 -4.50 -15.00 7.54
CA THR A 196 -3.18 -15.61 7.32
C THR A 196 -2.31 -14.81 6.35
N SER A 197 -2.89 -13.78 5.72
CA SER A 197 -2.18 -12.88 4.82
C SER A 197 -1.10 -12.08 5.56
N GLN A 198 0.03 -11.88 4.90
CA GLN A 198 1.06 -10.95 5.38
C GLN A 198 0.64 -9.48 5.24
N ARG A 199 -0.49 -9.20 4.57
CA ARG A 199 -1.00 -7.85 4.37
C ARG A 199 -1.70 -7.34 5.63
N SER A 200 -1.45 -6.08 5.98
CA SER A 200 -2.10 -5.43 7.11
C SER A 200 -2.55 -4.01 6.77
N PHE A 201 -3.63 -3.60 7.43
CA PHE A 201 -4.09 -2.22 7.44
C PHE A 201 -4.09 -1.73 8.89
N THR A 202 -3.26 -0.76 9.20
CA THR A 202 -3.08 -0.25 10.57
C THR A 202 -3.45 1.23 10.62
N ILE A 203 -4.28 1.60 11.57
CA ILE A 203 -4.56 3.00 11.89
C ILE A 203 -3.78 3.35 13.14
N ILE A 204 -2.87 4.30 13.04
CA ILE A 204 -2.13 4.85 14.18
C ILE A 204 -2.82 6.14 14.61
N VAL A 205 -3.31 6.13 15.83
CA VAL A 205 -3.89 7.32 16.47
C VAL A 205 -2.76 8.12 17.09
N GLU A 206 -2.54 9.34 16.57
CA GLU A 206 -1.47 10.22 17.05
C GLU A 206 -1.98 11.67 17.16
N PRO A 207 -2.51 12.07 18.33
CA PRO A 207 -3.08 13.40 18.51
C PRO A 207 -2.11 14.55 18.28
N LEU A 208 -0.79 14.31 18.33
CA LEU A 208 0.22 15.35 18.15
C LEU A 208 0.50 15.71 16.67
N VAL A 209 0.08 14.89 15.70
CA VAL A 209 0.27 15.22 14.27
C VAL A 209 -0.62 16.37 13.76
N GLY A 210 -1.62 16.77 14.54
CA GLY A 210 -2.57 17.81 14.14
C GLY A 210 -3.64 17.26 13.18
N ARG A 211 -4.11 18.11 12.24
CA ARG A 211 -5.16 17.73 11.27
C ARG A 211 -4.64 16.94 10.07
N ILE A 212 -3.34 16.82 9.90
CA ILE A 212 -2.76 16.18 8.73
C ILE A 212 -2.97 14.68 8.87
N THR A 213 -3.72 14.12 7.94
CA THR A 213 -3.84 12.67 7.77
C THR A 213 -2.72 12.20 6.85
N ASN A 214 -2.03 11.16 7.25
CA ASN A 214 -0.89 10.64 6.52
C ASN A 214 -1.12 9.17 6.20
N VAL A 215 -1.08 8.81 4.91
CA VAL A 215 -1.20 7.42 4.44
C VAL A 215 0.18 6.95 4.01
N ARG A 216 0.60 5.78 4.46
CA ARG A 216 1.89 5.19 4.14
C ARG A 216 1.76 3.71 3.86
N ASN A 217 2.47 3.26 2.83
CA ASN A 217 2.51 1.86 2.42
C ASN A 217 3.93 1.35 2.51
N PHE A 218 4.12 0.27 3.25
CA PHE A 218 5.37 -0.50 3.32
C PHE A 218 5.12 -1.86 2.65
N GLY A 219 5.26 -1.92 1.33
CA GLY A 219 4.92 -3.12 0.59
C GLY A 219 3.44 -3.49 0.77
N ASP A 220 3.17 -4.57 1.50
CA ASP A 220 1.81 -5.05 1.78
C ASP A 220 1.20 -4.48 3.08
N HIS A 221 1.91 -3.58 3.78
CA HIS A 221 1.45 -2.96 5.02
C HIS A 221 0.99 -1.51 4.76
N TYR A 222 -0.29 -1.27 4.92
CA TYR A 222 -0.91 0.05 4.78
C TYR A 222 -1.08 0.68 6.15
N THR A 223 -0.52 1.86 6.34
CA THR A 223 -0.62 2.57 7.60
C THR A 223 -1.23 3.94 7.40
N LEU A 224 -2.30 4.22 8.14
CA LEU A 224 -2.96 5.51 8.19
C LEU A 224 -2.68 6.15 9.54
N VAL A 225 -2.10 7.37 9.56
CA VAL A 225 -1.89 8.13 10.79
C VAL A 225 -2.95 9.20 10.90
N VAL A 226 -3.71 9.20 12.01
CA VAL A 226 -4.82 10.12 12.26
C VAL A 226 -4.66 10.83 13.60
N SER A 227 -5.16 12.05 13.69
CA SER A 227 -5.02 12.85 14.92
C SER A 227 -5.93 12.42 16.09
N GLY A 228 -6.96 11.63 15.84
CA GLY A 228 -7.90 11.20 16.89
C GLY A 228 -8.81 12.29 17.46
N SER A 229 -8.42 13.53 17.42
CA SER A 229 -9.15 14.63 18.04
C SER A 229 -10.31 15.14 17.19
N GLY A 230 -11.54 14.92 17.62
CA GLY A 230 -12.74 15.43 16.94
C GLY A 230 -13.47 14.39 16.10
N GLN A 231 -14.14 14.82 15.02
CA GLN A 231 -14.81 13.88 14.13
C GLN A 231 -13.79 13.00 13.41
N LEU A 232 -13.97 11.69 13.53
CA LEU A 232 -13.21 10.72 12.77
C LEU A 232 -13.27 11.07 11.29
N PRO A 233 -12.13 11.11 10.59
CA PRO A 233 -12.11 11.30 9.16
C PRO A 233 -12.51 9.99 8.45
N LEU A 234 -13.76 9.54 8.67
CA LEU A 234 -14.27 8.26 8.16
C LEU A 234 -14.15 8.15 6.64
N ASP A 235 -14.28 9.26 5.94
CA ASP A 235 -14.08 9.28 4.49
C ASP A 235 -12.62 8.99 4.14
N THR A 236 -11.66 9.53 4.90
CA THR A 236 -10.23 9.24 4.68
C THR A 236 -9.88 7.80 5.06
N VAL A 237 -10.44 7.29 6.15
CA VAL A 237 -10.27 5.88 6.56
C VAL A 237 -10.82 4.95 5.47
N ARG A 238 -12.01 5.25 4.94
CA ARG A 238 -12.63 4.47 3.85
C ARG A 238 -11.77 4.51 2.60
N HIS A 239 -11.33 5.68 2.20
CA HIS A 239 -10.46 5.88 1.04
C HIS A 239 -9.17 5.06 1.15
N ALA A 240 -8.45 5.20 2.26
CA ALA A 240 -7.21 4.44 2.51
C ALA A 240 -7.47 2.92 2.58
N PHE A 241 -8.58 2.50 3.17
CA PHE A 241 -8.93 1.08 3.24
C PHE A 241 -9.33 0.51 1.88
N LEU A 242 -9.99 1.29 1.04
CA LEU A 242 -10.26 0.88 -0.34
C LEU A 242 -8.97 0.73 -1.15
N HIS A 243 -7.98 1.60 -0.96
CA HIS A 243 -6.65 1.41 -1.54
C HIS A 243 -6.02 0.09 -1.09
N PHE A 244 -6.07 -0.24 0.21
CA PHE A 244 -5.61 -1.53 0.71
C PHE A 244 -6.26 -2.72 -0.03
N LEU A 245 -7.53 -2.64 -0.40
CA LEU A 245 -8.24 -3.71 -1.12
C LEU A 245 -7.98 -3.70 -2.63
N ILE A 246 -7.78 -2.54 -3.23
CA ILE A 246 -7.84 -2.33 -4.70
C ILE A 246 -6.46 -2.20 -5.35
N ASP A 247 -5.46 -1.58 -4.71
CA ASP A 247 -4.18 -1.21 -5.34
C ASP A 247 -3.45 -2.35 -6.06
N GLN A 248 -3.60 -3.55 -5.57
CA GLN A 248 -2.97 -4.71 -6.21
C GLN A 248 -3.68 -5.15 -7.50
N LEU A 249 -4.93 -4.76 -7.70
CA LEU A 249 -5.71 -5.21 -8.87
C LEU A 249 -5.18 -4.62 -10.18
N PRO A 250 -4.96 -3.30 -10.33
CA PRO A 250 -4.33 -2.74 -11.51
C PRO A 250 -2.93 -3.31 -11.78
N LEU A 251 -2.15 -3.61 -10.74
CA LEU A 251 -0.83 -4.22 -10.88
C LEU A 251 -0.93 -5.67 -11.37
N GLN A 252 -1.83 -6.45 -10.77
CA GLN A 252 -2.07 -7.84 -11.15
C GLN A 252 -2.62 -7.96 -12.58
N TYR A 253 -3.49 -7.02 -12.98
CA TYR A 253 -4.13 -6.98 -14.27
C TYR A 253 -3.60 -5.86 -15.17
N SER A 254 -2.31 -5.52 -15.04
CA SER A 254 -1.66 -4.43 -15.77
C SER A 254 -1.88 -4.51 -17.30
N HIS A 255 -1.86 -5.72 -17.84
CA HIS A 255 -2.14 -5.97 -19.26
C HIS A 255 -3.59 -5.64 -19.67
N VAL A 256 -4.57 -5.78 -18.74
CA VAL A 256 -5.98 -5.45 -19.03
C VAL A 256 -6.19 -3.93 -19.00
N ILE A 257 -5.60 -3.24 -18.01
CA ILE A 257 -5.71 -1.78 -17.93
C ILE A 257 -4.93 -1.08 -19.05
N ALA A 258 -3.85 -1.68 -19.58
CA ALA A 258 -3.02 -1.08 -20.63
C ALA A 258 -3.81 -0.59 -21.87
N VAL A 259 -4.93 -1.23 -22.18
CA VAL A 259 -5.82 -0.81 -23.28
C VAL A 259 -6.42 0.58 -23.03
N LYS A 260 -6.48 1.04 -21.77
CA LYS A 260 -7.02 2.34 -21.37
C LYS A 260 -5.94 3.43 -21.25
N LEU A 261 -4.69 3.11 -21.56
CA LEU A 261 -3.56 4.06 -21.52
C LEU A 261 -3.85 5.40 -22.24
N PRO A 262 -4.50 5.45 -23.41
CA PRO A 262 -4.81 6.72 -24.05
C PRO A 262 -5.67 7.67 -23.20
N LEU A 263 -6.54 7.16 -22.33
CA LEU A 263 -7.32 7.98 -21.40
C LEU A 263 -6.45 8.56 -20.29
N PHE A 264 -5.49 7.75 -19.80
CA PHE A 264 -4.52 8.20 -18.81
C PHE A 264 -3.61 9.30 -19.37
N LEU A 265 -3.08 9.15 -20.58
CA LEU A 265 -2.21 10.16 -21.18
C LEU A 265 -2.93 11.52 -21.32
N ALA A 266 -4.21 11.50 -21.68
CA ALA A 266 -5.02 12.72 -21.69
C ALA A 266 -5.22 13.28 -20.28
N ALA A 267 -5.55 12.43 -19.29
CA ALA A 267 -5.74 12.80 -17.90
C ALA A 267 -4.49 13.39 -17.24
N ALA A 268 -3.31 12.84 -17.56
CA ALA A 268 -2.03 13.30 -17.02
C ALA A 268 -1.67 14.75 -17.41
N THR A 269 -2.34 15.32 -18.45
CA THR A 269 -2.22 16.74 -18.77
C THR A 269 -2.97 17.66 -17.81
N ALA A 270 -3.88 17.11 -16.98
CA ALA A 270 -4.67 17.90 -16.05
C ALA A 270 -3.79 18.56 -14.98
N PRO A 271 -3.86 19.91 -14.83
CA PRO A 271 -2.96 20.65 -13.92
C PRO A 271 -3.14 20.26 -12.44
N ARG A 272 -4.34 19.83 -12.05
CA ARG A 272 -4.68 19.48 -10.66
C ARG A 272 -4.45 18.03 -10.30
N LEU A 273 -4.26 17.15 -11.28
CA LEU A 273 -3.91 15.76 -10.99
C LEU A 273 -2.60 15.70 -10.18
N ALA A 274 -2.60 14.89 -9.13
CA ALA A 274 -1.44 14.73 -8.26
C ALA A 274 -0.20 14.28 -9.06
N PRO A 275 0.98 14.86 -8.82
CA PRO A 275 2.18 14.59 -9.63
C PRO A 275 2.57 13.12 -9.66
N ASP A 276 2.47 12.42 -8.52
CA ASP A 276 2.73 10.99 -8.37
C ASP A 276 1.80 10.11 -9.20
N LEU A 277 0.55 10.55 -9.40
CA LEU A 277 -0.41 9.85 -10.25
C LEU A 277 -0.19 10.10 -11.75
N LYS A 278 0.52 11.18 -12.12
CA LYS A 278 0.86 11.47 -13.53
C LYS A 278 1.92 10.51 -14.08
N ASP A 279 2.71 9.92 -13.21
CA ASP A 279 3.86 9.09 -13.57
C ASP A 279 3.58 7.58 -13.42
N ASP A 280 2.48 7.19 -12.79
CA ASP A 280 2.10 5.78 -12.58
C ASP A 280 0.65 5.50 -12.98
N PHE A 281 0.50 4.84 -14.12
CA PHE A 281 -0.82 4.46 -14.63
C PHE A 281 -1.55 3.46 -13.73
N SER A 282 -0.86 2.54 -13.07
CA SER A 282 -1.48 1.58 -12.17
C SER A 282 -2.05 2.26 -10.94
N SER A 283 -1.29 3.17 -10.33
CA SER A 283 -1.74 3.98 -9.20
C SER A 283 -2.88 4.92 -9.59
N TYR A 284 -2.80 5.56 -10.77
CA TYR A 284 -3.89 6.37 -11.30
C TYR A 284 -5.18 5.56 -11.49
N PHE A 285 -5.07 4.35 -12.06
CA PHE A 285 -6.22 3.48 -12.27
C PHE A 285 -6.83 3.01 -10.95
N ALA A 286 -6.00 2.67 -9.97
CA ALA A 286 -6.43 2.33 -8.61
C ALA A 286 -7.19 3.49 -7.97
N GLU A 287 -6.65 4.69 -8.00
CA GLU A 287 -7.27 5.90 -7.46
C GLU A 287 -8.65 6.16 -8.09
N CYS A 288 -8.77 6.11 -9.42
CA CYS A 288 -10.06 6.26 -10.09
C CYS A 288 -11.05 5.14 -9.72
N THR A 289 -10.58 3.92 -9.49
CA THR A 289 -11.41 2.80 -9.04
C THR A 289 -11.89 3.01 -7.61
N VAL A 290 -11.01 3.44 -6.71
CA VAL A 290 -11.34 3.79 -5.33
C VAL A 290 -12.42 4.86 -5.30
N ARG A 291 -12.24 5.96 -6.04
CA ARG A 291 -13.23 7.04 -6.15
C ARG A 291 -14.58 6.55 -6.66
N ALA A 292 -14.58 5.71 -7.69
CA ALA A 292 -15.81 5.13 -8.24
C ALA A 292 -16.55 4.26 -7.21
N VAL A 293 -15.83 3.45 -6.43
CA VAL A 293 -16.39 2.64 -5.34
C VAL A 293 -16.89 3.52 -4.20
N GLU A 294 -16.16 4.57 -3.83
CA GLU A 294 -16.62 5.53 -2.81
C GLU A 294 -17.96 6.18 -3.17
N LEU A 295 -18.16 6.58 -4.43
CA LEU A 295 -19.42 7.13 -4.93
C LEU A 295 -20.58 6.13 -4.82
N LYS A 296 -20.31 4.83 -4.80
CA LYS A 296 -21.31 3.78 -4.54
C LYS A 296 -21.60 3.62 -3.05
N LEU A 297 -20.59 3.76 -2.21
CA LEU A 297 -20.71 3.53 -0.76
C LEU A 297 -21.24 4.75 0.00
N LYS A 298 -20.99 5.97 -0.50
CA LYS A 298 -21.45 7.21 0.12
C LYS A 298 -22.96 7.41 -0.10
N ARG A 299 -23.64 7.84 0.96
CA ARG A 299 -25.04 8.28 0.87
C ARG A 299 -25.08 9.68 0.24
N MET A 300 -25.30 9.74 -1.05
CA MET A 300 -25.34 10.97 -1.84
C MET A 300 -26.59 10.98 -2.72
N SER A 301 -27.16 12.15 -2.91
CA SER A 301 -28.21 12.34 -3.94
C SER A 301 -27.62 12.16 -5.35
N PRO A 302 -28.42 11.86 -6.36
CA PRO A 302 -27.94 11.78 -7.74
C PRO A 302 -27.24 13.05 -8.22
N GLY A 303 -27.71 14.23 -7.81
CA GLY A 303 -27.10 15.52 -8.17
C GLY A 303 -25.74 15.74 -7.53
N GLU A 304 -25.59 15.45 -6.23
CA GLU A 304 -24.30 15.53 -5.53
C GLU A 304 -23.26 14.57 -6.14
N ARG A 305 -23.69 13.37 -6.50
CA ARG A 305 -22.84 12.38 -7.15
C ARG A 305 -22.37 12.85 -8.53
N GLU A 306 -23.28 13.41 -9.32
CA GLU A 306 -22.95 13.97 -10.63
C GLU A 306 -21.95 15.12 -10.49
N SER A 307 -22.21 16.07 -9.58
CA SER A 307 -21.29 17.18 -9.32
C SER A 307 -19.91 16.71 -8.86
N THR A 308 -19.84 15.63 -8.06
CA THR A 308 -18.55 15.05 -7.63
C THR A 308 -17.80 14.47 -8.84
N MET A 309 -18.50 13.75 -9.73
CA MET A 309 -17.87 13.20 -10.94
C MET A 309 -17.44 14.29 -11.93
N GLU A 310 -18.17 15.43 -11.99
CA GLU A 310 -17.75 16.59 -12.79
C GLU A 310 -16.45 17.22 -12.24
N ILE A 311 -16.32 17.32 -10.90
CA ILE A 311 -15.10 17.78 -10.25
C ILE A 311 -13.96 16.81 -10.52
N ASP A 312 -14.18 15.51 -10.36
CA ASP A 312 -13.18 14.47 -10.65
C ASP A 312 -12.71 14.56 -12.12
N ASP A 313 -13.64 14.68 -13.07
CA ASP A 313 -13.30 14.87 -14.47
C ASP A 313 -12.45 16.13 -14.69
N ALA A 314 -12.82 17.26 -14.10
CA ALA A 314 -12.10 18.53 -14.23
C ALA A 314 -10.72 18.52 -13.56
N ASP A 315 -10.52 17.73 -12.52
CA ASP A 315 -9.26 17.57 -11.80
C ASP A 315 -8.37 16.47 -12.40
N GLY A 316 -8.87 15.73 -13.41
CA GLY A 316 -8.09 14.74 -14.18
C GLY A 316 -8.40 13.28 -13.84
N TYR A 317 -9.33 12.98 -12.92
CA TYR A 317 -9.71 11.59 -12.58
C TYR A 317 -10.78 11.06 -13.58
N VAL A 318 -10.48 11.13 -14.86
CA VAL A 318 -11.45 10.90 -15.94
C VAL A 318 -11.99 9.45 -16.01
N LEU A 319 -11.30 8.49 -15.40
CA LEU A 319 -11.78 7.11 -15.33
C LEU A 319 -12.80 6.86 -14.22
N THR A 320 -12.97 7.77 -13.25
CA THR A 320 -13.96 7.61 -12.16
C THR A 320 -15.36 7.40 -12.69
N ARG A 321 -15.82 8.24 -13.61
CA ARG A 321 -17.17 8.19 -14.19
C ARG A 321 -17.47 6.88 -14.93
N PRO A 322 -16.68 6.43 -15.91
CA PRO A 322 -16.96 5.17 -16.61
C PRO A 322 -16.81 3.95 -15.70
N LEU A 323 -15.90 3.96 -14.73
CA LEU A 323 -15.78 2.90 -13.74
C LEU A 323 -17.01 2.85 -12.82
N PHE A 324 -17.50 4.00 -12.36
CA PHE A 324 -18.75 4.08 -11.60
C PHE A 324 -19.93 3.48 -12.36
N ALA A 325 -20.07 3.78 -13.66
CA ALA A 325 -21.11 3.19 -14.51
C ALA A 325 -20.91 1.66 -14.67
N ALA A 326 -19.67 1.22 -14.82
CA ALA A 326 -19.32 -0.20 -14.95
C ALA A 326 -19.63 -1.01 -13.68
N LEU A 327 -19.53 -0.40 -12.50
CA LEU A 327 -19.88 -1.04 -11.23
C LEU A 327 -21.33 -1.49 -11.14
N ALA A 328 -22.26 -0.90 -11.92
CA ALA A 328 -23.65 -1.35 -11.97
C ALA A 328 -23.79 -2.81 -12.46
N LYS A 329 -22.88 -3.27 -13.33
CA LYS A 329 -22.83 -4.67 -13.77
C LYS A 329 -22.17 -5.56 -12.70
N PHE A 330 -21.16 -5.04 -12.00
CA PHE A 330 -20.56 -5.73 -10.87
C PHE A 330 -21.60 -6.03 -9.78
N GLU A 331 -22.44 -5.06 -9.45
CA GLU A 331 -23.50 -5.22 -8.44
C GLU A 331 -24.50 -6.35 -8.77
N GLN A 332 -24.66 -6.70 -10.05
CA GLN A 332 -25.52 -7.79 -10.54
C GLN A 332 -24.77 -9.12 -10.75
N SER A 333 -23.45 -9.12 -10.60
CA SER A 333 -22.60 -10.30 -10.78
C SER A 333 -22.40 -11.04 -9.44
N GLU A 334 -21.98 -12.31 -9.48
CA GLU A 334 -21.67 -13.09 -8.28
C GLU A 334 -20.22 -12.96 -7.81
N PRO A 335 -19.18 -12.91 -8.68
CA PRO A 335 -17.78 -12.91 -8.25
C PRO A 335 -17.40 -11.66 -7.48
N GLY A 336 -16.45 -11.81 -6.52
CA GLY A 336 -15.82 -10.68 -5.84
C GLY A 336 -14.96 -9.83 -6.78
N MET A 337 -14.65 -8.61 -6.36
CA MET A 337 -13.94 -7.62 -7.18
C MET A 337 -12.61 -8.14 -7.72
N LYS A 338 -11.87 -8.90 -6.93
CA LYS A 338 -10.58 -9.48 -7.34
C LYS A 338 -10.69 -10.32 -8.61
N LEU A 339 -11.78 -11.07 -8.78
CA LEU A 339 -12.01 -11.88 -9.98
C LEU A 339 -12.72 -11.08 -11.07
N TYR A 340 -13.59 -10.15 -10.69
CA TYR A 340 -14.39 -9.36 -11.62
C TYR A 340 -13.62 -8.20 -12.26
N PHE A 341 -12.50 -7.76 -11.68
CA PHE A 341 -11.76 -6.57 -12.11
C PHE A 341 -11.44 -6.53 -13.61
N PRO A 342 -11.02 -7.62 -14.28
CA PRO A 342 -10.84 -7.61 -15.73
C PRO A 342 -12.11 -7.25 -16.50
N ASP A 343 -13.27 -7.70 -16.06
CA ASP A 343 -14.55 -7.42 -16.72
C ASP A 343 -15.01 -5.97 -16.45
N LEU A 344 -14.72 -5.45 -15.25
CA LEU A 344 -14.92 -4.04 -14.94
C LEU A 344 -14.14 -3.16 -15.93
N VAL A 345 -12.85 -3.45 -16.14
CA VAL A 345 -12.00 -2.70 -17.06
C VAL A 345 -12.49 -2.82 -18.51
N ARG A 346 -12.86 -4.03 -18.95
CA ARG A 346 -13.35 -4.27 -20.32
C ARG A 346 -14.65 -3.53 -20.61
N SER A 347 -15.51 -3.34 -19.61
CA SER A 347 -16.78 -2.64 -19.77
C SER A 347 -16.66 -1.13 -19.99
N VAL A 348 -15.48 -0.56 -19.78
CA VAL A 348 -15.19 0.83 -20.16
C VAL A 348 -14.91 0.90 -21.67
N ASP A 349 -15.79 1.55 -22.45
CA ASP A 349 -15.61 1.72 -23.89
C ASP A 349 -14.60 2.82 -24.20
N LEU A 350 -13.44 2.44 -24.75
CA LEU A 350 -12.32 3.36 -25.02
C LEU A 350 -12.72 4.48 -25.99
N ALA A 351 -13.41 4.15 -27.08
CA ALA A 351 -13.70 5.11 -28.14
C ALA A 351 -14.72 6.16 -27.68
N THR A 352 -15.71 5.74 -26.92
CA THR A 352 -16.70 6.65 -26.30
C THR A 352 -16.03 7.56 -25.28
N GLU A 353 -15.17 7.01 -24.41
CA GLU A 353 -14.49 7.77 -23.37
C GLU A 353 -13.43 8.73 -23.94
N GLN A 354 -12.72 8.38 -25.00
CA GLN A 354 -11.82 9.33 -25.67
C GLN A 354 -12.56 10.54 -26.21
N LYS A 355 -13.74 10.35 -26.81
CA LYS A 355 -14.59 11.47 -27.27
C LYS A 355 -15.05 12.33 -26.11
N ARG A 356 -15.46 11.72 -24.99
CA ARG A 356 -15.89 12.44 -23.79
C ARG A 356 -14.74 13.24 -23.19
N VAL A 357 -13.58 12.61 -22.98
CA VAL A 357 -12.39 13.24 -22.39
C VAL A 357 -11.89 14.41 -23.23
N ALA A 358 -11.95 14.32 -24.55
CA ALA A 358 -11.59 15.42 -25.45
C ALA A 358 -12.44 16.69 -25.26
N THR A 359 -13.61 16.59 -24.62
CA THR A 359 -14.48 17.75 -24.33
C THR A 359 -14.28 18.32 -22.93
N ILE A 360 -13.53 17.66 -22.05
CA ILE A 360 -13.31 18.09 -20.68
C ILE A 360 -12.37 19.29 -20.65
N LYS A 361 -12.75 20.32 -19.91
CA LYS A 361 -11.89 21.45 -19.58
C LYS A 361 -11.31 21.21 -18.20
N PHE A 362 -10.03 20.87 -18.14
CA PHE A 362 -9.35 20.67 -16.87
C PHE A 362 -9.23 21.97 -16.06
N SER A 363 -9.38 21.83 -14.74
CA SER A 363 -9.26 22.95 -13.79
C SER A 363 -7.82 23.44 -13.72
N PRO A 364 -7.58 24.77 -13.77
CA PRO A 364 -6.23 25.30 -13.63
C PRO A 364 -5.69 25.09 -12.20
N ARG A 365 -4.40 24.87 -12.08
CA ARG A 365 -3.70 24.85 -10.79
C ARG A 365 -3.37 26.28 -10.40
N SER A 366 -3.76 26.72 -9.20
CA SER A 366 -3.36 28.05 -8.72
C SER A 366 -1.84 28.10 -8.58
N GLY A 367 -1.15 28.86 -9.44
CA GLY A 367 0.26 29.18 -9.33
C GLY A 367 1.25 28.26 -10.04
N SER A 368 0.83 27.32 -10.89
CA SER A 368 1.77 26.45 -11.64
C SER A 368 1.41 26.38 -13.13
N ALA A 369 2.43 26.29 -13.99
CA ALA A 369 2.25 25.99 -15.41
C ALA A 369 1.70 24.55 -15.58
N SER A 370 0.76 24.35 -16.51
CA SER A 370 0.30 23.03 -16.89
C SER A 370 1.39 22.30 -17.68
N ASP A 371 1.61 21.03 -17.36
CA ASP A 371 2.47 20.17 -18.18
C ASP A 371 1.84 19.98 -19.57
N THR A 372 2.65 19.97 -20.60
CA THR A 372 2.23 19.63 -21.95
C THR A 372 2.21 18.11 -22.14
N GLU A 373 1.37 17.61 -23.06
CA GLU A 373 1.35 16.18 -23.40
C GLU A 373 2.75 15.67 -23.81
N ALA A 374 3.54 16.51 -24.50
CA ALA A 374 4.90 16.20 -24.91
C ALA A 374 5.85 16.06 -23.68
N GLU A 375 5.69 16.87 -22.63
CA GLU A 375 6.47 16.77 -21.39
C GLU A 375 6.08 15.53 -20.58
N ILE A 376 4.80 15.19 -20.56
CA ILE A 376 4.28 13.98 -19.93
C ILE A 376 4.82 12.75 -20.65
N LEU A 377 4.74 12.70 -21.98
CA LEU A 377 5.32 11.63 -22.79
C LEU A 377 6.85 11.53 -22.62
N ALA A 378 7.54 12.68 -22.41
CA ALA A 378 8.97 12.68 -22.15
C ALA A 378 9.33 12.13 -20.76
N ARG A 379 8.48 12.32 -19.74
CA ARG A 379 8.61 11.67 -18.41
C ARG A 379 8.34 10.19 -18.48
N HIS A 380 7.30 9.81 -19.21
CA HIS A 380 6.97 8.42 -19.52
C HIS A 380 7.82 7.87 -20.65
N LYS A 381 9.14 8.14 -20.68
CA LYS A 381 10.09 7.47 -21.59
C LYS A 381 10.17 5.95 -21.32
N THR A 382 9.03 5.35 -21.13
CA THR A 382 8.82 3.95 -21.44
C THR A 382 8.70 3.90 -22.95
N PRO A 383 9.51 3.13 -23.65
CA PRO A 383 9.28 2.89 -25.07
C PRO A 383 7.82 2.52 -25.25
N ALA A 384 7.15 3.09 -26.23
CA ALA A 384 5.75 2.77 -26.51
C ALA A 384 5.63 1.24 -26.49
N PRO A 385 4.69 0.66 -25.73
CA PRO A 385 4.49 -0.78 -25.76
C PRO A 385 4.31 -1.15 -27.21
N ILE A 386 4.91 -2.27 -27.64
CA ILE A 386 4.69 -2.79 -28.99
C ILE A 386 3.20 -3.06 -29.05
N THR A 387 2.46 -2.10 -29.52
CA THR A 387 1.01 -2.13 -29.62
C THR A 387 0.69 -3.21 -30.63
N ILE A 388 -0.02 -4.24 -30.21
CA ILE A 388 -0.82 -4.99 -31.16
C ILE A 388 -1.72 -3.94 -31.80
N PRO A 389 -1.60 -3.68 -33.13
CA PRO A 389 -2.49 -2.74 -33.78
C PRO A 389 -3.91 -3.17 -33.46
N ASN A 390 -4.79 -2.32 -33.04
CA ASN A 390 -6.17 -2.45 -32.60
C ASN A 390 -6.92 -3.74 -33.04
N ASP A 391 -6.27 -4.90 -32.89
CA ASP A 391 -6.73 -6.22 -33.27
C ASP A 391 -7.34 -6.92 -32.07
N ALA A 392 -8.64 -6.76 -31.95
CA ALA A 392 -9.42 -7.31 -30.85
C ALA A 392 -9.24 -8.84 -30.71
N GLU A 393 -9.01 -9.56 -31.83
CA GLU A 393 -8.81 -11.00 -31.80
C GLU A 393 -7.44 -11.40 -31.22
N ALA A 394 -6.38 -10.68 -31.60
CA ALA A 394 -5.04 -10.93 -31.06
C ALA A 394 -4.98 -10.53 -29.57
N ILE A 395 -5.61 -9.43 -29.18
CA ILE A 395 -5.72 -9.02 -27.77
C ILE A 395 -6.48 -10.07 -26.95
N ALA A 396 -7.59 -10.57 -27.47
CA ALA A 396 -8.37 -11.62 -26.83
C ALA A 396 -7.57 -12.92 -26.68
N ALA A 397 -6.79 -13.29 -27.70
CA ALA A 397 -5.95 -14.48 -27.65
C ALA A 397 -4.79 -14.36 -26.65
N LEU A 398 -4.14 -13.18 -26.52
CA LEU A 398 -3.15 -12.93 -25.46
C LEU A 398 -3.77 -13.09 -24.08
N THR A 399 -4.90 -12.43 -23.86
CA THR A 399 -5.62 -12.48 -22.58
C THR A 399 -6.04 -13.90 -22.22
N GLU A 400 -6.52 -14.66 -23.21
CA GLU A 400 -6.89 -16.06 -23.03
C GLU A 400 -5.66 -16.91 -22.66
N GLY A 401 -4.51 -16.71 -23.32
CA GLY A 401 -3.26 -17.39 -22.99
C GLY A 401 -2.82 -17.12 -21.55
N GLU A 402 -2.85 -15.88 -21.12
CA GLU A 402 -2.51 -15.47 -19.73
C GLU A 402 -3.49 -16.07 -18.72
N ARG A 403 -4.79 -16.10 -19.03
CA ARG A 403 -5.80 -16.76 -18.20
C ARG A 403 -5.51 -18.25 -18.05
N ARG A 404 -5.13 -18.93 -19.14
CA ARG A 404 -4.80 -20.36 -19.13
C ARG A 404 -3.52 -20.65 -18.33
N ILE A 405 -2.53 -19.74 -18.31
CA ILE A 405 -1.40 -19.83 -17.39
C ILE A 405 -1.87 -19.80 -15.94
N ALA A 406 -2.74 -18.86 -15.58
CA ALA A 406 -3.28 -18.74 -14.22
C ALA A 406 -4.08 -20.00 -13.80
N GLU A 407 -4.77 -20.63 -14.75
CA GLU A 407 -5.50 -21.88 -14.55
C GLU A 407 -4.60 -23.14 -14.56
N LYS A 408 -3.27 -22.96 -14.68
CA LYS A 408 -2.29 -24.06 -14.78
C LYS A 408 -2.56 -25.02 -15.96
N ASN A 409 -3.04 -24.48 -17.07
CA ASN A 409 -3.29 -25.22 -18.30
C ASN A 409 -2.31 -24.78 -19.41
N PRO A 410 -1.06 -25.29 -19.41
CA PRO A 410 -0.02 -24.84 -20.32
C PRO A 410 -0.37 -25.09 -21.78
N ARG A 411 -0.97 -26.23 -22.12
CA ARG A 411 -1.33 -26.56 -23.52
C ARG A 411 -2.34 -25.57 -24.12
N ALA A 412 -3.37 -25.20 -23.36
CA ALA A 412 -4.35 -24.23 -23.83
C ALA A 412 -3.75 -22.81 -23.89
N ALA A 413 -2.84 -22.46 -22.96
CA ALA A 413 -2.10 -21.22 -22.99
C ALA A 413 -1.21 -21.13 -24.25
N GLU A 414 -0.46 -22.19 -24.56
CA GLU A 414 0.41 -22.28 -25.74
C GLU A 414 -0.36 -22.04 -27.03
N ALA A 415 -1.48 -22.73 -27.22
CA ALA A 415 -2.32 -22.56 -28.41
C ALA A 415 -2.80 -21.11 -28.57
N SER A 416 -3.13 -20.43 -27.49
CA SER A 416 -3.55 -19.04 -27.51
C SER A 416 -2.42 -18.09 -27.90
N PHE A 417 -1.22 -18.26 -27.36
CA PHE A 417 -0.05 -17.45 -27.74
C PHE A 417 0.42 -17.72 -29.16
N GLN A 418 0.41 -18.97 -29.60
CA GLN A 418 0.76 -19.34 -30.98
C GLN A 418 -0.20 -18.69 -32.00
N LYS A 419 -1.50 -18.61 -31.68
CA LYS A 419 -2.49 -17.90 -32.50
C LYS A 419 -2.09 -16.42 -32.70
N VAL A 420 -1.58 -15.78 -31.66
CA VAL A 420 -1.07 -14.41 -31.78
C VAL A 420 0.16 -14.33 -32.65
N LEU A 421 1.12 -15.24 -32.47
CA LEU A 421 2.39 -15.24 -33.20
C LEU A 421 2.26 -15.58 -34.68
N VAL A 422 1.20 -16.27 -35.07
CA VAL A 422 0.88 -16.48 -36.52
C VAL A 422 0.67 -15.13 -37.22
N LYS A 423 0.04 -14.19 -36.58
CA LYS A 423 -0.27 -12.87 -37.16
C LYS A 423 0.77 -11.80 -36.78
N TYR A 424 1.37 -11.92 -35.60
CA TYR A 424 2.35 -10.99 -35.04
C TYR A 424 3.59 -11.78 -34.56
N PRO A 425 4.50 -12.22 -35.48
CA PRO A 425 5.61 -13.13 -35.15
C PRO A 425 6.57 -12.58 -34.08
N ASP A 426 6.68 -11.28 -33.94
CA ASP A 426 7.60 -10.60 -33.02
C ASP A 426 6.89 -10.02 -31.78
N GLN A 427 5.66 -10.46 -31.46
CA GLN A 427 4.93 -9.96 -30.30
C GLN A 427 5.59 -10.43 -28.98
N PRO A 428 6.24 -9.52 -28.22
CA PRO A 428 7.04 -9.91 -27.05
C PRO A 428 6.24 -10.61 -25.95
N ARG A 429 5.00 -10.17 -25.71
CA ARG A 429 4.15 -10.75 -24.66
C ARG A 429 3.72 -12.17 -24.99
N ALA A 430 3.48 -12.47 -26.27
CA ALA A 430 3.15 -13.82 -26.69
C ALA A 430 4.38 -14.75 -26.55
N TRP A 431 5.56 -14.29 -26.93
CA TRP A 431 6.80 -15.02 -26.68
C TRP A 431 7.07 -15.21 -25.19
N TYR A 432 6.91 -14.17 -24.38
CA TYR A 432 7.04 -14.27 -22.95
C TYR A 432 6.09 -15.32 -22.35
N GLY A 433 4.83 -15.31 -22.80
CA GLY A 433 3.84 -16.32 -22.41
C GLY A 433 4.29 -17.75 -22.76
N LEU A 434 4.89 -17.97 -23.94
CA LEU A 434 5.48 -19.28 -24.31
C LEU A 434 6.67 -19.67 -23.42
N GLY A 435 7.50 -18.71 -23.00
CA GLY A 435 8.57 -18.95 -22.05
C GLY A 435 8.04 -19.42 -20.69
N VAL A 436 6.96 -18.78 -20.20
CA VAL A 436 6.28 -19.19 -18.96
C VAL A 436 5.64 -20.57 -19.10
N VAL A 437 5.02 -20.88 -20.27
CA VAL A 437 4.49 -22.22 -20.57
C VAL A 437 5.60 -23.26 -20.50
N ALA A 438 6.75 -23.02 -21.12
CA ALA A 438 7.89 -23.93 -21.08
C ALA A 438 8.39 -24.17 -19.63
N MET A 439 8.39 -23.13 -18.78
CA MET A 439 8.71 -23.30 -17.36
C MET A 439 7.67 -24.17 -16.64
N MET A 440 6.38 -23.99 -16.91
CA MET A 440 5.32 -24.82 -16.33
C MET A 440 5.43 -26.29 -16.74
N GLU A 441 5.91 -26.57 -17.95
CA GLU A 441 6.16 -27.91 -18.48
C GLU A 441 7.53 -28.48 -18.05
N GLN A 442 8.31 -27.71 -17.27
CA GLN A 442 9.66 -28.05 -16.84
C GLN A 442 10.66 -28.22 -17.99
N ASP A 443 10.36 -27.62 -19.15
CA ASP A 443 11.25 -27.59 -20.32
C ASP A 443 12.23 -26.39 -20.21
N GLY A 444 13.25 -26.57 -19.37
CA GLY A 444 14.27 -25.56 -19.13
C GLY A 444 15.03 -25.12 -20.38
N PRO A 445 15.44 -26.01 -21.29
CA PRO A 445 16.06 -25.64 -22.57
C PRO A 445 15.18 -24.71 -23.39
N ARG A 446 13.93 -25.05 -23.61
CA ARG A 446 12.95 -24.23 -24.35
C ARG A 446 12.69 -22.90 -23.66
N ALA A 447 12.52 -22.89 -22.36
CA ALA A 447 12.33 -21.66 -21.60
C ALA A 447 13.52 -20.69 -21.76
N LYS A 448 14.77 -21.20 -21.70
CA LYS A 448 15.98 -20.38 -21.92
C LYS A 448 16.07 -19.84 -23.35
N GLU A 449 15.71 -20.62 -24.33
CA GLU A 449 15.69 -20.17 -25.73
C GLU A 449 14.72 -19.01 -25.90
N VAL A 450 13.49 -19.16 -25.40
CA VAL A 450 12.43 -18.16 -25.52
C VAL A 450 12.78 -16.88 -24.76
N PHE A 451 13.19 -16.97 -23.49
CA PHE A 451 13.57 -15.78 -22.73
C PHE A 451 14.86 -15.16 -23.26
N GLY A 452 15.81 -15.96 -23.75
CA GLY A 452 17.01 -15.48 -24.44
C GLY A 452 16.71 -14.64 -25.67
N ARG A 453 15.73 -15.06 -26.48
CA ARG A 453 15.22 -14.26 -27.60
C ARG A 453 14.70 -12.88 -27.17
N LEU A 454 14.06 -12.80 -26.00
CA LEU A 454 13.47 -11.56 -25.48
C LEU A 454 14.49 -10.63 -24.81
N THR A 455 15.66 -11.14 -24.43
CA THR A 455 16.68 -10.37 -23.70
C THR A 455 17.84 -9.91 -24.58
N SER A 456 18.00 -10.48 -25.78
CA SER A 456 19.15 -10.18 -26.65
C SER A 456 18.81 -10.33 -28.15
N GLY A 457 19.59 -9.67 -28.96
CA GLY A 457 19.48 -9.78 -30.43
C GLY A 457 18.38 -8.90 -31.02
N GLU A 458 18.02 -9.24 -32.28
CA GLU A 458 17.10 -8.47 -33.12
C GLU A 458 15.65 -8.46 -32.59
N HIS A 459 15.28 -9.48 -31.82
CA HIS A 459 13.94 -9.65 -31.25
C HIS A 459 13.85 -9.30 -29.78
N ALA A 460 14.87 -8.63 -29.24
CA ALA A 460 14.88 -8.24 -27.84
C ALA A 460 13.70 -7.31 -27.50
N ALA A 461 13.04 -7.56 -26.38
CA ALA A 461 11.88 -6.78 -25.90
C ALA A 461 12.29 -5.42 -25.30
N THR A 462 13.21 -4.71 -25.93
CA THR A 462 13.76 -3.44 -25.45
C THR A 462 12.71 -2.35 -25.26
N GLN A 463 11.58 -2.50 -25.95
CA GLN A 463 10.45 -1.58 -25.89
C GLN A 463 9.32 -2.06 -24.96
N ASP A 464 9.52 -3.16 -24.24
CA ASP A 464 8.60 -3.66 -23.22
C ASP A 464 9.38 -3.98 -21.93
N PRO A 465 9.59 -2.98 -21.05
CA PRO A 465 10.36 -3.15 -19.83
C PRO A 465 9.84 -4.26 -18.90
N LEU A 466 8.53 -4.52 -18.93
CA LEU A 466 7.95 -5.60 -18.13
C LEU A 466 8.42 -6.95 -18.66
N VAL A 467 8.26 -7.19 -19.97
CA VAL A 467 8.67 -8.44 -20.60
C VAL A 467 10.18 -8.63 -20.49
N LEU A 468 10.95 -7.56 -20.76
CA LEU A 468 12.40 -7.61 -20.72
C LEU A 468 12.93 -7.93 -19.30
N ALA A 469 12.46 -7.22 -18.30
CA ALA A 469 12.91 -7.42 -16.92
C ALA A 469 12.55 -8.81 -16.38
N TRP A 470 11.33 -9.26 -16.60
CA TRP A 470 10.91 -10.60 -16.17
C TRP A 470 11.61 -11.71 -16.96
N SER A 471 11.92 -11.51 -18.23
CA SER A 471 12.71 -12.48 -19.01
C SER A 471 14.11 -12.65 -18.43
N HIS A 472 14.76 -11.57 -18.03
CA HIS A 472 16.05 -11.63 -17.32
C HIS A 472 15.90 -12.33 -15.95
N VAL A 473 14.85 -12.06 -15.18
CA VAL A 473 14.60 -12.74 -13.90
C VAL A 473 14.45 -14.25 -14.10
N HIS A 474 13.68 -14.68 -15.10
CA HIS A 474 13.48 -16.10 -15.37
C HIS A 474 14.75 -16.78 -15.88
N LEU A 475 15.55 -16.11 -16.74
CA LEU A 475 16.86 -16.63 -17.13
C LEU A 475 17.79 -16.78 -15.92
N GLY A 476 17.82 -15.77 -15.05
CA GLY A 476 18.58 -15.84 -13.79
C GLY A 476 18.18 -17.06 -12.95
N THR A 477 16.87 -17.28 -12.79
CA THR A 477 16.34 -18.43 -12.05
C THR A 477 16.72 -19.76 -12.71
N LEU A 478 16.63 -19.86 -14.03
CA LEU A 478 17.02 -21.08 -14.77
C LEU A 478 18.51 -21.37 -14.65
N TYR A 479 19.38 -20.35 -14.73
CA TYR A 479 20.82 -20.52 -14.52
C TYR A 479 21.18 -20.87 -13.07
N ASP A 480 20.44 -20.35 -12.08
CA ASP A 480 20.63 -20.70 -10.66
C ASP A 480 20.29 -22.18 -10.44
N ILE A 481 19.16 -22.66 -10.95
CA ILE A 481 18.78 -24.09 -10.91
C ILE A 481 19.82 -24.99 -11.60
N GLU A 482 20.45 -24.51 -12.67
CA GLU A 482 21.52 -25.25 -13.38
C GLU A 482 22.89 -25.22 -12.67
N GLY A 483 23.00 -24.56 -11.51
CA GLY A 483 24.27 -24.42 -10.80
C GLY A 483 25.26 -23.50 -11.52
N LYS A 484 24.79 -22.49 -12.25
CA LYS A 484 25.58 -21.50 -12.98
C LYS A 484 25.49 -20.12 -12.33
N PRO A 485 26.01 -19.92 -11.10
CA PRO A 485 25.76 -18.73 -10.28
C PRO A 485 26.24 -17.43 -10.94
N ASP A 486 27.32 -17.45 -11.68
CA ASP A 486 27.85 -16.25 -12.33
C ASP A 486 26.94 -15.77 -13.47
N ARG A 487 26.34 -16.70 -14.22
CA ARG A 487 25.34 -16.37 -15.26
C ARG A 487 24.04 -15.91 -14.62
N ALA A 488 23.57 -16.61 -13.58
CA ALA A 488 22.38 -16.21 -12.83
C ALA A 488 22.51 -14.78 -12.29
N LYS A 489 23.66 -14.45 -11.69
CA LYS A 489 23.97 -13.10 -11.19
C LYS A 489 23.93 -12.05 -12.29
N ALA A 490 24.52 -12.35 -13.46
CA ALA A 490 24.52 -11.43 -14.60
C ALA A 490 23.09 -11.10 -15.08
N GLU A 491 22.24 -12.12 -15.16
CA GLU A 491 20.84 -11.94 -15.58
C GLU A 491 20.02 -11.15 -14.55
N TYR A 492 20.16 -11.44 -13.24
CA TYR A 492 19.49 -10.65 -12.21
C TYR A 492 19.95 -9.18 -12.20
N GLN A 493 21.23 -8.92 -12.41
CA GLN A 493 21.75 -7.56 -12.56
C GLN A 493 21.19 -6.87 -13.81
N ALA A 494 21.07 -7.60 -14.92
CA ALA A 494 20.45 -7.08 -16.13
C ALA A 494 18.98 -6.72 -15.90
N ALA A 495 18.23 -7.55 -15.17
CA ALA A 495 16.84 -7.23 -14.80
C ALA A 495 16.73 -5.92 -14.01
N LEU A 496 17.65 -5.67 -13.08
CA LEU A 496 17.70 -4.43 -12.30
C LEU A 496 18.08 -3.21 -13.14
N ALA A 497 18.87 -3.41 -14.17
CA ALA A 497 19.33 -2.36 -15.08
C ALA A 497 18.28 -1.96 -16.14
N VAL A 498 17.19 -2.71 -16.27
CA VAL A 498 16.11 -2.38 -17.22
C VAL A 498 15.44 -1.08 -16.79
N ASN A 499 15.52 -0.06 -17.62
CA ASN A 499 14.83 1.20 -17.36
C ASN A 499 13.31 0.99 -17.44
N GLY A 500 12.58 1.39 -16.41
CA GLY A 500 11.13 1.14 -16.32
C GLY A 500 10.75 -0.29 -15.87
N ALA A 501 11.72 -1.09 -15.37
CA ALA A 501 11.41 -2.41 -14.83
C ALA A 501 10.41 -2.34 -13.69
N PRO A 502 9.37 -3.22 -13.70
CA PRO A 502 8.41 -3.30 -12.61
C PRO A 502 9.09 -3.60 -11.28
N GLU A 503 8.62 -2.98 -10.21
CA GLU A 503 9.21 -3.16 -8.87
C GLU A 503 9.24 -4.63 -8.43
N LYS A 504 8.21 -5.40 -8.75
CA LYS A 504 8.18 -6.85 -8.48
C LYS A 504 9.28 -7.62 -9.21
N ALA A 505 9.62 -7.22 -10.43
CA ALA A 505 10.73 -7.83 -11.15
C ALA A 505 12.08 -7.48 -10.49
N LYS A 506 12.25 -6.24 -10.05
CA LYS A 506 13.43 -5.82 -9.29
C LYS A 506 13.57 -6.56 -7.96
N GLN A 507 12.47 -6.71 -7.22
CA GLN A 507 12.45 -7.49 -5.97
C GLN A 507 12.81 -8.96 -6.22
N ALA A 508 12.25 -9.58 -7.26
CA ALA A 508 12.57 -10.94 -7.65
C ALA A 508 14.06 -11.10 -8.04
N ALA A 509 14.59 -10.14 -8.79
CA ALA A 509 16.01 -10.10 -9.15
C ALA A 509 16.92 -9.95 -7.92
N ASN A 510 16.59 -9.05 -7.00
CA ASN A 510 17.34 -8.87 -5.74
C ASN A 510 17.31 -10.15 -4.89
N LYS A 511 16.14 -10.80 -4.76
CA LYS A 511 16.01 -12.08 -4.05
C LYS A 511 16.89 -13.15 -4.69
N GLY A 512 16.93 -13.23 -6.02
CA GLY A 512 17.80 -14.14 -6.75
C GLY A 512 19.29 -13.85 -6.51
N LEU A 513 19.71 -12.59 -6.48
CA LEU A 513 21.08 -12.20 -6.17
C LEU A 513 21.51 -12.61 -4.76
N ILE A 514 20.60 -12.51 -3.77
CA ILE A 514 20.86 -12.96 -2.39
C ILE A 514 21.03 -14.49 -2.36
N SER A 515 20.18 -15.24 -3.04
CA SER A 515 20.25 -16.71 -3.14
C SER A 515 21.58 -17.17 -3.71
N VAL A 516 21.97 -16.62 -4.85
CA VAL A 516 23.26 -16.93 -5.51
C VAL A 516 24.45 -16.56 -4.64
N GLY A 517 24.37 -15.45 -3.88
CA GLY A 517 25.42 -15.03 -2.94
C GLY A 517 25.59 -15.97 -1.74
N ALA A 518 24.47 -16.51 -1.24
CA ALA A 518 24.46 -17.45 -0.12
C ALA A 518 25.04 -18.82 -0.50
N SER A 519 24.76 -19.31 -1.71
CA SER A 519 25.30 -20.59 -2.21
C SER A 519 26.83 -20.58 -2.32
N LYS A 520 27.45 -19.47 -2.70
CA LYS A 520 28.93 -19.34 -2.75
C LYS A 520 29.60 -19.40 -1.37
N ASN A 521 28.90 -19.04 -0.29
CA ASN A 521 29.46 -19.08 1.06
C ASN A 521 29.36 -20.47 1.73
N SER A 522 28.50 -21.34 1.22
CA SER A 522 28.38 -22.72 1.72
C SER A 522 29.37 -23.70 1.10
N GLU A 523 30.08 -23.32 0.03
CA GLU A 523 31.07 -24.15 -0.67
C GLU A 523 32.53 -23.80 -0.33
N ARG A 524 32.77 -22.93 0.65
CA ARG A 524 34.14 -22.74 1.20
C ARG A 524 34.35 -23.70 2.36
N PRO A 525 35.36 -24.63 2.23
CA PRO A 525 35.70 -25.60 3.27
C PRO A 525 36.25 -24.94 4.55
#